data_6bbb0e18af3e9b9f8d9a6a374e6b1627
#
_entry.id   6bbb0e18af3e9b9f8d9a6a374e6b1627
#
_cell.length_a   1.000
_cell.length_b   1.000
_cell.length_c   1.000
_cell.angle_alpha   90.00
_cell.angle_beta   90.00
_cell.angle_gamma   90.00
#
_symmetry.space_group_name_H-M   'P 1'
#
loop_
_entity.id
_entity.type
_entity.pdbx_description
1 polymer ?
#
loop_
_entity_poly.entity_id
_entity_poly.type
_entity_poly.pdbx_seq_one_letter_code
_entity_poly.pdbx_strand_id
1 'polypeptide(L)'
;MKISIITPTFNSQETIEDNINSVINQEYDNWEQIIVDNLSEDKTLNIVSKFQSNKITIISEKDKGIYDAINKGISKAKGDIISILHSDDFFYDNKSLSSVSNCFLNHEISIVFGNLIYVQKSNKEKILRYWKSNQYKKGSFFKGWSPPHPCFFARKKAYDEFGNYNISLGNSSDFHPSFPT
;
A
#
# COMPACT_ATOMS: atom_id res chain seq x y z
N MET A 1 -4.35 11.16 12.86
CA MET A 1 -3.98 9.71 12.76
C MET A 1 -2.77 9.60 11.86
N LYS A 2 -1.82 8.72 12.15
CA LYS A 2 -0.65 8.50 11.29
C LYS A 2 -0.94 7.39 10.28
N ILE A 3 -0.53 7.57 9.01
CA ILE A 3 -0.69 6.57 7.96
C ILE A 3 0.69 5.97 7.67
N SER A 4 0.83 4.64 7.80
CA SER A 4 2.01 3.89 7.37
C SER A 4 1.77 3.31 5.99
N ILE A 5 2.62 3.70 5.03
CA ILE A 5 2.59 3.22 3.65
C ILE A 5 3.70 2.19 3.51
N ILE A 6 3.34 0.96 3.21
CA ILE A 6 4.29 -0.15 3.04
C ILE A 6 4.50 -0.36 1.55
N THR A 7 5.77 -0.30 1.13
CA THR A 7 6.19 -0.46 -0.26
C THR A 7 7.11 -1.68 -0.39
N PRO A 8 6.55 -2.87 -0.69
CA PRO A 8 7.37 -4.03 -1.05
C PRO A 8 8.07 -3.77 -2.36
N THR A 9 9.37 -4.07 -2.44
CA THR A 9 10.24 -3.63 -3.53
C THR A 9 11.22 -4.72 -3.92
N PHE A 10 11.38 -4.96 -5.21
CA PHE A 10 12.42 -5.80 -5.78
C PHE A 10 12.72 -5.39 -7.22
N ASN A 11 13.95 -4.99 -7.54
CA ASN A 11 14.41 -4.56 -8.86
C ASN A 11 13.47 -3.55 -9.54
N SER A 12 13.15 -2.46 -8.82
CA SER A 12 12.14 -1.48 -9.21
C SER A 12 12.75 -0.13 -9.65
N GLN A 13 13.97 -0.12 -10.18
CA GLN A 13 14.68 1.10 -10.55
C GLN A 13 13.93 2.03 -11.50
N GLU A 14 12.96 1.49 -12.27
CA GLU A 14 12.21 2.29 -13.27
C GLU A 14 10.98 2.98 -12.67
N THR A 15 10.53 2.59 -11.48
CA THR A 15 9.23 3.02 -10.94
C THR A 15 9.30 3.57 -9.51
N ILE A 16 10.28 3.13 -8.72
CA ILE A 16 10.36 3.45 -7.29
C ILE A 16 10.47 4.97 -7.02
N GLU A 17 11.08 5.73 -7.92
CA GLU A 17 11.18 7.19 -7.78
C GLU A 17 9.81 7.86 -7.86
N ASP A 18 8.97 7.45 -8.80
CA ASP A 18 7.60 7.94 -8.93
C ASP A 18 6.73 7.56 -7.73
N ASN A 19 6.88 6.33 -7.25
CA ASN A 19 6.22 5.85 -6.05
C ASN A 19 6.51 6.78 -4.86
N ILE A 20 7.79 7.00 -4.54
CA ILE A 20 8.22 7.83 -3.40
C ILE A 20 7.77 9.27 -3.58
N ASN A 21 7.94 9.85 -4.76
CA ASN A 21 7.51 11.23 -5.05
C ASN A 21 6.00 11.38 -4.86
N SER A 22 5.19 10.41 -5.23
CA SER A 22 3.74 10.45 -5.04
C SER A 22 3.33 10.50 -3.57
N VAL A 23 4.13 9.89 -2.69
CA VAL A 23 3.93 9.93 -1.24
C VAL A 23 4.40 11.26 -0.65
N ILE A 24 5.58 11.74 -1.04
CA ILE A 24 6.15 13.01 -0.54
C ILE A 24 5.25 14.19 -0.91
N ASN A 25 4.63 14.16 -2.09
CA ASN A 25 3.79 15.24 -2.61
C ASN A 25 2.36 15.25 -2.02
N GLN A 26 2.03 14.37 -1.07
CA GLN A 26 0.73 14.40 -0.42
C GLN A 26 0.57 15.64 0.46
N GLU A 27 -0.61 16.26 0.41
CA GLU A 27 -0.99 17.39 1.29
C GLU A 27 -1.11 16.97 2.76
N TYR A 28 -1.40 15.70 3.01
CA TYR A 28 -1.48 15.13 4.35
C TYR A 28 -0.09 14.81 4.87
N ASP A 29 0.34 15.49 5.94
CA ASP A 29 1.72 15.44 6.40
C ASP A 29 2.03 14.35 7.43
N ASN A 30 1.02 13.75 8.07
CA ASN A 30 1.22 12.74 9.12
C ASN A 30 1.28 11.31 8.56
N TRP A 31 2.31 11.03 7.81
CA TRP A 31 2.58 9.71 7.21
C TRP A 31 4.02 9.24 7.50
N GLU A 32 4.24 7.97 7.29
CA GLU A 32 5.56 7.35 7.10
C GLU A 32 5.49 6.38 5.93
N GLN A 33 6.62 6.19 5.24
CA GLN A 33 6.76 5.15 4.22
C GLN A 33 7.83 4.15 4.66
N ILE A 34 7.49 2.86 4.57
CA ILE A 34 8.39 1.75 4.90
C ILE A 34 8.62 0.97 3.62
N ILE A 35 9.81 1.13 3.06
CA ILE A 35 10.24 0.44 1.84
C ILE A 35 10.92 -0.86 2.29
N VAL A 36 10.36 -1.99 1.87
CA VAL A 36 10.89 -3.32 2.18
C VAL A 36 11.44 -3.93 0.91
N ASP A 37 12.75 -3.92 0.80
CA ASP A 37 13.50 -4.34 -0.38
C ASP A 37 14.04 -5.78 -0.22
N ASN A 38 13.76 -6.63 -1.21
CA ASN A 38 14.24 -8.01 -1.24
C ASN A 38 15.64 -8.11 -1.87
N LEU A 39 16.61 -7.36 -1.35
CA LEU A 39 18.00 -7.35 -1.84
C LEU A 39 18.09 -7.05 -3.35
N SER A 40 17.52 -5.94 -3.79
CA SER A 40 17.58 -5.50 -5.19
C SER A 40 19.01 -5.39 -5.71
N GLU A 41 19.25 -5.92 -6.91
CA GLU A 41 20.56 -5.95 -7.57
C GLU A 41 20.73 -4.82 -8.59
N ASP A 42 19.65 -4.10 -8.90
CA ASP A 42 19.63 -2.96 -9.81
C ASP A 42 19.89 -1.62 -9.08
N LYS A 43 19.52 -0.50 -9.69
CA LYS A 43 19.71 0.83 -9.10
C LYS A 43 18.65 1.20 -8.04
N THR A 44 17.74 0.32 -7.67
CA THR A 44 16.63 0.60 -6.75
C THR A 44 17.10 1.24 -5.45
N LEU A 45 18.00 0.58 -4.72
CA LEU A 45 18.51 1.10 -3.44
C LEU A 45 19.28 2.41 -3.60
N ASN A 46 20.01 2.59 -4.71
CA ASN A 46 20.70 3.84 -5.00
C ASN A 46 19.71 4.99 -5.24
N ILE A 47 18.55 4.72 -5.82
CA ILE A 47 17.50 5.72 -6.03
C ILE A 47 16.86 6.06 -4.68
N VAL A 48 16.43 5.05 -3.92
CA VAL A 48 15.79 5.24 -2.61
C VAL A 48 16.67 6.02 -1.64
N SER A 49 17.98 5.77 -1.64
CA SER A 49 18.94 6.45 -0.75
C SER A 49 19.06 7.96 -0.98
N LYS A 50 18.59 8.48 -2.11
CA LYS A 50 18.55 9.93 -2.39
C LYS A 50 17.43 10.64 -1.62
N PHE A 51 16.40 9.91 -1.20
CA PHE A 51 15.27 10.43 -0.46
C PHE A 51 15.54 10.40 1.05
N GLN A 52 16.38 11.34 1.51
CA GLN A 52 16.71 11.48 2.93
C GLN A 52 15.55 12.15 3.68
N SER A 53 14.78 11.36 4.42
CA SER A 53 13.67 11.83 5.24
C SER A 53 13.51 10.96 6.47
N ASN A 54 13.23 11.58 7.61
CA ASN A 54 12.88 10.86 8.84
C ASN A 54 11.51 10.13 8.75
N LYS A 55 10.75 10.39 7.68
CA LYS A 55 9.47 9.72 7.40
C LYS A 55 9.65 8.45 6.52
N ILE A 56 10.83 8.22 5.94
CA ILE A 56 11.10 7.08 5.06
C ILE A 56 12.04 6.13 5.78
N THR A 57 11.63 4.89 5.92
CA THR A 57 12.45 3.80 6.47
C THR A 57 12.70 2.76 5.39
N ILE A 58 13.95 2.32 5.26
CA ILE A 58 14.36 1.30 4.30
C ILE A 58 14.77 0.05 5.08
N ILE A 59 14.22 -1.10 4.69
CA ILE A 59 14.59 -2.43 5.18
C ILE A 59 15.01 -3.23 3.96
N SER A 60 16.29 -3.54 3.82
CA SER A 60 16.79 -4.36 2.72
C SER A 60 17.28 -5.67 3.27
N GLU A 61 16.51 -6.72 3.06
CA GLU A 61 16.79 -8.09 3.51
C GLU A 61 16.02 -9.11 2.68
N LYS A 62 16.51 -10.34 2.61
CA LYS A 62 15.84 -11.40 1.88
C LYS A 62 14.44 -11.67 2.43
N ASP A 63 13.46 -11.79 1.55
CA ASP A 63 12.11 -12.21 1.87
C ASP A 63 11.71 -13.53 1.17
N LYS A 64 10.54 -14.04 1.53
CA LYS A 64 9.91 -15.24 0.96
C LYS A 64 8.81 -14.90 -0.05
N GLY A 65 8.84 -13.69 -0.62
CA GLY A 65 7.88 -13.15 -1.54
C GLY A 65 7.16 -11.91 -0.98
N ILE A 66 6.36 -11.30 -1.83
CA ILE A 66 5.74 -9.99 -1.60
C ILE A 66 4.97 -9.89 -0.27
N TYR A 67 4.26 -10.92 0.16
CA TYR A 67 3.49 -10.91 1.40
C TYR A 67 4.37 -10.99 2.65
N ASP A 68 5.54 -11.63 2.54
CA ASP A 68 6.53 -11.61 3.62
C ASP A 68 7.12 -10.20 3.76
N ALA A 69 7.43 -9.53 2.66
CA ALA A 69 7.85 -8.13 2.67
C ALA A 69 6.78 -7.21 3.28
N ILE A 70 5.51 -7.38 2.88
CA ILE A 70 4.39 -6.64 3.45
C ILE A 70 4.28 -6.86 4.96
N ASN A 71 4.33 -8.10 5.42
CA ASN A 71 4.26 -8.45 6.84
C ASN A 71 5.40 -7.84 7.65
N LYS A 72 6.63 -7.83 7.10
CA LYS A 72 7.77 -7.13 7.70
C LYS A 72 7.49 -5.63 7.83
N GLY A 73 6.93 -5.01 6.79
CA GLY A 73 6.53 -3.62 6.80
C GLY A 73 5.47 -3.34 7.87
N ILE A 74 4.40 -4.16 7.95
CA ILE A 74 3.35 -4.04 8.98
C ILE A 74 3.95 -4.09 10.38
N SER A 75 4.88 -5.01 10.63
CA SER A 75 5.53 -5.16 11.94
C SER A 75 6.33 -3.93 12.39
N LYS A 76 6.80 -3.12 11.44
CA LYS A 76 7.57 -1.89 11.69
C LYS A 76 6.71 -0.63 11.66
N ALA A 77 5.48 -0.74 11.19
CA ALA A 77 4.57 0.38 11.06
C ALA A 77 4.19 0.98 12.43
N LYS A 78 4.27 2.30 12.53
CA LYS A 78 3.93 3.10 13.72
C LYS A 78 2.62 3.86 13.54
N GLY A 79 2.01 3.79 12.36
CA GLY A 79 0.77 4.49 12.05
C GLY A 79 -0.46 3.76 12.57
N ASP A 80 -1.54 4.51 12.71
CA ASP A 80 -2.87 4.00 13.08
C ASP A 80 -3.55 3.28 11.91
N ILE A 81 -3.13 3.64 10.69
CA ILE A 81 -3.67 3.16 9.41
C ILE A 81 -2.52 2.57 8.60
N ILE A 82 -2.76 1.41 8.01
CA ILE A 82 -1.84 0.73 7.10
C ILE A 82 -2.38 0.84 5.67
N SER A 83 -1.50 1.17 4.74
CA SER A 83 -1.72 1.10 3.30
C SER A 83 -0.57 0.35 2.66
N ILE A 84 -0.86 -0.38 1.57
CA ILE A 84 0.14 -1.03 0.76
C ILE A 84 0.18 -0.30 -0.58
N LEU A 85 1.35 0.20 -0.95
CA LEU A 85 1.60 0.85 -2.23
C LEU A 85 2.77 0.13 -2.89
N HIS A 86 2.48 -0.71 -3.90
CA HIS A 86 3.52 -1.46 -4.59
C HIS A 86 4.51 -0.52 -5.29
N SER A 87 5.75 -0.97 -5.48
CA SER A 87 6.84 -0.14 -6.00
C SER A 87 6.65 0.38 -7.44
N ASP A 88 5.69 -0.19 -8.17
CA ASP A 88 5.25 0.23 -9.51
C ASP A 88 3.95 1.04 -9.52
N ASP A 89 3.34 1.24 -8.34
CA ASP A 89 2.14 2.07 -8.15
C ASP A 89 2.49 3.45 -7.58
N PHE A 90 1.57 4.40 -7.76
CA PHE A 90 1.67 5.75 -7.20
C PHE A 90 0.29 6.33 -6.88
N PHE A 91 0.21 7.24 -5.91
CA PHE A 91 -1.01 7.98 -5.63
C PHE A 91 -1.35 8.90 -6.80
N TYR A 92 -2.61 8.85 -7.25
CA TYR A 92 -3.08 9.58 -8.42
C TYR A 92 -3.00 11.09 -8.24
N ASP A 93 -3.26 11.60 -7.03
CA ASP A 93 -3.24 13.01 -6.70
C ASP A 93 -2.61 13.27 -5.32
N ASN A 94 -2.44 14.55 -4.97
CA ASN A 94 -1.87 14.98 -3.70
C ASN A 94 -2.89 14.98 -2.54
N LYS A 95 -4.16 14.64 -2.76
CA LYS A 95 -5.24 14.64 -1.76
C LYS A 95 -5.67 13.25 -1.32
N SER A 96 -5.09 12.22 -1.89
CA SER A 96 -5.46 10.83 -1.61
C SER A 96 -5.39 10.50 -0.12
N LEU A 97 -4.28 10.83 0.56
CA LEU A 97 -4.13 10.57 2.00
C LEU A 97 -5.03 11.44 2.87
N SER A 98 -5.29 12.70 2.48
CA SER A 98 -6.24 13.57 3.19
C SER A 98 -7.65 13.01 3.14
N SER A 99 -8.07 12.54 1.95
CA SER A 99 -9.38 11.94 1.75
C SER A 99 -9.55 10.68 2.59
N VAL A 100 -8.56 9.82 2.61
CA VAL A 100 -8.53 8.61 3.45
C VAL A 100 -8.60 8.97 4.93
N SER A 101 -7.75 9.90 5.38
CA SER A 101 -7.72 10.33 6.78
C SER A 101 -9.08 10.86 7.25
N ASN A 102 -9.78 11.62 6.40
CA ASN A 102 -11.12 12.14 6.70
C ASN A 102 -12.15 11.01 6.88
N CYS A 103 -12.10 9.96 6.06
CA CYS A 103 -12.98 8.80 6.24
C CYS A 103 -12.78 8.16 7.62
N PHE A 104 -11.55 8.02 8.07
CA PHE A 104 -11.23 7.40 9.36
C PHE A 104 -11.51 8.30 10.59
N LEU A 105 -11.96 9.53 10.42
CA LEU A 105 -12.53 10.33 11.53
C LEU A 105 -13.76 9.64 12.14
N ASN A 106 -14.52 8.91 11.34
CA ASN A 106 -15.49 7.98 11.88
C ASN A 106 -14.79 6.75 12.44
N HIS A 107 -14.83 6.60 13.77
CA HIS A 107 -14.16 5.50 14.49
C HIS A 107 -14.72 4.11 14.21
N GLU A 108 -15.91 4.02 13.66
CA GLU A 108 -16.53 2.74 13.28
C GLU A 108 -16.00 2.19 11.97
N ILE A 109 -15.37 3.03 11.15
CA ILE A 109 -14.75 2.61 9.90
C ILE A 109 -13.42 1.91 10.20
N SER A 110 -13.32 0.65 9.85
CA SER A 110 -12.09 -0.14 9.98
C SER A 110 -11.31 -0.23 8.66
N ILE A 111 -11.99 -0.09 7.52
CA ILE A 111 -11.42 -0.24 6.19
C ILE A 111 -11.96 0.86 5.28
N VAL A 112 -11.07 1.44 4.47
CA VAL A 112 -11.39 2.35 3.37
C VAL A 112 -10.71 1.84 2.11
N PHE A 113 -11.39 1.89 0.99
CA PHE A 113 -10.80 1.55 -0.31
C PHE A 113 -11.22 2.56 -1.39
N GLY A 114 -10.33 2.76 -2.35
CA GLY A 114 -10.51 3.72 -3.44
C GLY A 114 -10.73 3.06 -4.79
N ASN A 115 -10.81 3.89 -5.82
CA ASN A 115 -10.77 3.46 -7.21
C ASN A 115 -9.32 3.27 -7.67
N LEU A 116 -9.11 2.46 -8.70
CA LEU A 116 -7.81 2.22 -9.31
C LEU A 116 -7.81 2.69 -10.77
N ILE A 117 -6.73 3.35 -11.16
CA ILE A 117 -6.50 3.80 -12.52
C ILE A 117 -5.27 3.08 -13.06
N TYR A 118 -5.39 2.51 -14.24
CA TYR A 118 -4.25 2.00 -15.00
C TYR A 118 -3.83 3.05 -16.01
N VAL A 119 -2.56 3.45 -15.97
CA VAL A 119 -1.98 4.44 -16.88
C VAL A 119 -0.94 3.82 -17.80
N GLN A 120 -0.65 4.48 -18.90
CA GLN A 120 0.41 4.06 -19.81
C GLN A 120 1.77 4.35 -19.17
N LYS A 121 2.68 3.36 -19.12
CA LYS A 121 4.01 3.51 -18.53
C LYS A 121 4.81 4.71 -19.10
N SER A 122 4.74 4.93 -20.41
CA SER A 122 5.44 6.03 -21.09
C SER A 122 4.72 7.39 -21.00
N ASN A 123 3.46 7.42 -20.58
CA ASN A 123 2.67 8.64 -20.40
C ASN A 123 1.62 8.42 -19.31
N LYS A 124 1.95 8.82 -18.09
CA LYS A 124 1.11 8.61 -16.89
C LYS A 124 -0.19 9.43 -16.91
N GLU A 125 -0.31 10.43 -17.76
CA GLU A 125 -1.56 11.17 -17.96
C GLU A 125 -2.58 10.39 -18.82
N LYS A 126 -2.07 9.41 -19.60
CA LYS A 126 -2.93 8.58 -20.46
C LYS A 126 -3.52 7.42 -19.67
N ILE A 127 -4.79 7.56 -19.32
CA ILE A 127 -5.56 6.50 -18.65
C ILE A 127 -5.90 5.41 -19.66
N LEU A 128 -5.51 4.17 -19.34
CA LEU A 128 -5.83 2.96 -20.12
C LEU A 128 -7.09 2.27 -19.61
N ARG A 129 -7.28 2.28 -18.30
CA ARG A 129 -8.43 1.62 -17.65
C ARG A 129 -8.74 2.33 -16.34
N TYR A 130 -10.03 2.47 -16.07
CA TYR A 130 -10.57 2.91 -14.78
C TYR A 130 -11.32 1.76 -14.12
N TRP A 131 -10.88 1.36 -12.93
CA TRP A 131 -11.58 0.37 -12.12
C TRP A 131 -12.29 1.10 -10.98
N LYS A 132 -13.60 1.30 -11.17
CA LYS A 132 -14.46 1.85 -10.14
C LYS A 132 -14.76 0.76 -9.12
N SER A 133 -14.33 0.94 -7.89
CA SER A 133 -14.71 0.06 -6.79
C SER A 133 -16.18 0.25 -6.44
N ASN A 134 -16.90 -0.85 -6.26
CA ASN A 134 -18.28 -0.81 -5.80
C ASN A 134 -18.32 -0.83 -4.28
N GLN A 135 -19.40 -0.30 -3.68
CA GLN A 135 -19.59 -0.40 -2.24
C GLN A 135 -19.60 -1.86 -1.78
N TYR A 136 -18.95 -2.10 -0.64
CA TYR A 136 -19.01 -3.40 0.02
C TYR A 136 -20.46 -3.70 0.45
N LYS A 137 -20.88 -4.93 0.20
CA LYS A 137 -22.12 -5.49 0.75
C LYS A 137 -21.75 -6.78 1.47
N LYS A 138 -22.36 -7.03 2.64
CA LYS A 138 -22.11 -8.25 3.40
C LYS A 138 -22.23 -9.49 2.51
N GLY A 139 -21.20 -10.34 2.55
CA GLY A 139 -21.12 -11.55 1.72
C GLY A 139 -20.64 -11.33 0.27
N SER A 140 -20.21 -10.12 -0.11
CA SER A 140 -19.68 -9.85 -1.45
C SER A 140 -18.42 -10.65 -1.77
N PHE A 141 -17.55 -10.89 -0.81
CA PHE A 141 -16.34 -11.70 -0.98
C PHE A 141 -16.66 -13.14 -1.45
N PHE A 142 -17.71 -13.75 -0.90
CA PHE A 142 -18.15 -15.08 -1.34
C PHE A 142 -18.68 -15.12 -2.79
N LYS A 143 -18.96 -13.95 -3.37
CA LYS A 143 -19.39 -13.76 -4.76
C LYS A 143 -18.26 -13.30 -5.68
N GLY A 144 -17.00 -13.38 -5.22
CA GLY A 144 -15.83 -12.99 -5.98
C GLY A 144 -15.61 -11.47 -6.09
N TRP A 145 -16.27 -10.66 -5.25
CA TRP A 145 -15.99 -9.24 -5.18
C TRP A 145 -14.77 -8.99 -4.29
N SER A 146 -13.86 -8.12 -4.74
CA SER A 146 -12.78 -7.59 -3.93
C SER A 146 -12.54 -6.12 -4.28
N PRO A 147 -12.09 -5.30 -3.32
CA PRO A 147 -11.59 -3.96 -3.65
C PRO A 147 -10.27 -4.07 -4.41
N PRO A 148 -9.88 -3.03 -5.19
CA PRO A 148 -8.54 -2.96 -5.76
C PRO A 148 -7.50 -2.95 -4.62
N HIS A 149 -6.64 -3.97 -4.58
CA HIS A 149 -5.67 -4.15 -3.49
C HIS A 149 -4.76 -2.93 -3.27
N PRO A 150 -4.20 -2.26 -4.31
CA PRO A 150 -3.36 -1.07 -4.13
C PRO A 150 -4.09 0.14 -3.53
N CYS A 151 -5.41 0.12 -3.50
CA CYS A 151 -6.24 1.23 -3.00
C CYS A 151 -6.88 0.92 -1.65
N PHE A 152 -6.32 -0.04 -0.90
CA PHE A 152 -6.85 -0.54 0.35
C PHE A 152 -6.11 0.08 1.54
N PHE A 153 -6.90 0.60 2.50
CA PHE A 153 -6.42 1.18 3.75
C PHE A 153 -7.19 0.54 4.90
N ALA A 154 -6.47 0.08 5.92
CA ALA A 154 -7.08 -0.52 7.09
C ALA A 154 -6.50 0.05 8.38
N ARG A 155 -7.30 0.11 9.45
CA ARG A 155 -6.74 0.37 10.77
C ARG A 155 -5.73 -0.72 11.13
N LYS A 156 -4.59 -0.33 11.69
CA LYS A 156 -3.58 -1.27 12.16
C LYS A 156 -4.16 -2.29 13.13
N LYS A 157 -5.11 -1.86 13.98
CA LYS A 157 -5.84 -2.74 14.89
C LYS A 157 -6.47 -3.95 14.18
N ALA A 158 -6.89 -3.82 12.93
CA ALA A 158 -7.44 -4.95 12.18
C ALA A 158 -6.38 -6.03 11.92
N TYR A 159 -5.15 -5.64 11.62
CA TYR A 159 -4.04 -6.61 11.49
C TYR A 159 -3.66 -7.24 12.83
N ASP A 160 -3.73 -6.47 13.92
CA ASP A 160 -3.47 -6.98 15.27
C ASP A 160 -4.54 -8.01 15.70
N GLU A 161 -5.79 -7.82 15.28
CA GLU A 161 -6.93 -8.67 15.64
C GLU A 161 -7.06 -9.90 14.73
N PHE A 162 -6.94 -9.72 13.42
CA PHE A 162 -7.21 -10.77 12.41
C PHE A 162 -5.95 -11.43 11.85
N GLY A 163 -4.79 -10.92 12.21
CA GLY A 163 -3.49 -11.43 11.75
C GLY A 163 -3.00 -10.78 10.46
N ASN A 164 -1.75 -11.08 10.15
CA ASN A 164 -1.05 -10.63 8.95
C ASN A 164 -1.38 -11.53 7.74
N TYR A 165 -0.86 -11.19 6.57
CA TYR A 165 -1.01 -12.00 5.36
C TYR A 165 -0.43 -13.41 5.53
N ASN A 166 -1.17 -14.41 5.08
CA ASN A 166 -0.71 -15.80 5.13
C ASN A 166 0.22 -16.09 3.94
N ILE A 167 1.52 -16.10 4.17
CA ILE A 167 2.53 -16.32 3.14
C ILE A 167 2.43 -17.67 2.44
N SER A 168 1.78 -18.68 3.06
CA SER A 168 1.63 -20.01 2.46
C SER A 168 0.62 -20.05 1.30
N LEU A 169 -0.24 -19.04 1.18
CA LEU A 169 -1.26 -18.95 0.13
C LEU A 169 -0.74 -18.31 -1.17
N GLY A 170 0.50 -17.83 -1.18
CA GLY A 170 1.07 -17.14 -2.34
C GLY A 170 0.17 -15.98 -2.80
N ASN A 171 -0.06 -15.84 -4.10
CA ASN A 171 -0.86 -14.76 -4.68
C ASN A 171 -2.35 -14.75 -4.25
N SER A 172 -2.81 -15.74 -3.51
CA SER A 172 -4.17 -15.78 -2.97
C SER A 172 -4.26 -15.16 -1.57
N SER A 173 -3.17 -14.65 -1.01
CA SER A 173 -3.16 -14.04 0.33
C SER A 173 -4.02 -12.78 0.43
N ASP A 174 -4.28 -12.09 -0.69
CA ASP A 174 -5.20 -10.94 -0.75
C ASP A 174 -6.65 -11.31 -0.40
N PHE A 175 -7.01 -12.58 -0.59
CA PHE A 175 -8.35 -13.12 -0.36
C PHE A 175 -8.47 -13.88 0.95
N HIS A 176 -7.45 -13.79 1.83
CA HIS A 176 -7.52 -14.49 3.11
C HIS A 176 -8.63 -13.88 3.97
N PRO A 177 -9.61 -14.70 4.45
CA PRO A 177 -10.81 -14.24 5.14
C PRO A 177 -10.56 -13.80 6.60
N SER A 178 -9.36 -13.35 6.93
CA SER A 178 -9.03 -12.89 8.29
C SER A 178 -9.72 -11.55 8.64
N PHE A 179 -10.16 -10.78 7.64
CA PHE A 179 -11.00 -9.61 7.91
C PHE A 179 -12.47 -10.04 8.02
N PRO A 180 -13.23 -9.56 9.03
CA PRO A 180 -14.61 -9.92 9.23
C PRO A 180 -15.45 -9.54 8.01
N THR A 181 -16.16 -10.52 7.50
CA THR A 181 -17.13 -10.40 6.40
C THR A 181 -18.44 -9.78 6.87
#